data_e62b55358b11d43c7e079ebe39e2946d
#
_entry.id   e62b55358b11d43c7e079ebe39e2946d
#
_cell.length_a   1.000
_cell.length_b   1.000
_cell.length_c   1.000
_cell.angle_alpha   90.00
_cell.angle_beta   90.00
_cell.angle_gamma   90.00
#
_symmetry.space_group_name_H-M   'P 1'
#
loop_
_entity.id
_entity.type
_entity.pdbx_description
1 polymer ?
#
loop_
_entity_poly.entity_id
_entity_poly.type
_entity_poly.pdbx_seq_one_letter_code
_entity_poly.pdbx_strand_id
1 'polypeptide(L)'
;MKGESRAWECPRCGFNYFKKQNYSKKINELLKDRDLKTKTQLRTIAQLVRVNVPSDSGRDKYYFFLYAMKDVNNQTLLWGLDEYYKGKHYLKGKGYPYLKAIILSR
;
A
#
# COMPACT_ATOMS: atom_id res chain seq x y z
N MET A 1 25.13 -12.64 22.48
CA MET A 1 24.34 -12.22 22.22
C MET A 1 24.23 -12.00 22.16
N LYS A 2 24.53 -12.12 21.95
CA LYS A 2 23.84 -11.76 21.66
C LYS A 2 23.52 -11.36 21.47
N GLY A 3 24.38 -11.83 21.66
CA GLY A 3 23.62 -11.33 21.27
C GLY A 3 23.47 -11.13 21.06
N GLU A 4 23.52 -11.03 20.92
CA GLU A 4 22.75 -10.73 20.63
C GLU A 4 22.24 -10.32 20.48
N SER A 5 22.76 -10.71 20.73
CA SER A 5 22.09 -10.34 20.53
C SER A 5 21.66 -10.02 20.50
N ARG A 6 21.20 -9.90 20.48
CA ARG A 6 20.65 -9.50 20.41
C ARG A 6 19.70 -9.16 20.92
N ALA A 7 19.72 -9.25 21.31
CA ALA A 7 18.46 -9.06 21.48
C ALA A 7 17.45 -8.25 20.83
N TRP A 8 17.49 -8.17 20.35
CA TRP A 8 16.66 -7.62 19.64
C TRP A 8 16.24 -7.97 18.60
N GLU A 9 16.67 -8.86 18.56
CA GLU A 9 16.37 -9.38 17.76
C GLU A 9 15.88 -10.10 17.72
N CYS A 10 16.37 -10.54 18.27
CA CYS A 10 16.02 -11.02 18.47
C CYS A 10 16.13 -11.57 18.52
N PRO A 11 16.38 -11.76 18.53
CA PRO A 11 16.43 -12.10 18.43
C PRO A 11 16.08 -12.44 18.22
N ARG A 12 16.11 -12.49 18.08
CA ARG A 12 15.74 -12.54 17.82
C ARG A 12 14.77 -12.17 17.48
N CYS A 13 14.37 -11.44 17.07
CA CYS A 13 13.14 -11.20 16.76
C CYS A 13 12.54 -9.80 16.74
N GLY A 14 12.68 -8.84 17.42
CA GLY A 14 12.20 -7.48 17.49
C GLY A 14 12.50 -6.59 16.30
N PHE A 15 13.28 -7.09 15.50
CA PHE A 15 13.75 -6.47 14.30
C PHE A 15 12.66 -6.20 13.26
N ASN A 16 11.80 -7.18 13.03
CA ASN A 16 10.69 -7.04 12.08
C ASN A 16 9.64 -6.08 12.60
N TYR A 17 9.55 -5.97 13.89
CA TYR A 17 8.64 -5.07 14.54
C TYR A 17 8.95 -3.61 14.15
N PHE A 18 10.21 -3.23 14.17
CA PHE A 18 10.61 -1.88 13.77
C PHE A 18 10.29 -1.59 12.31
N LYS A 19 10.48 -2.58 11.45
CA LYS A 19 10.18 -2.40 10.04
C LYS A 19 8.70 -2.11 9.82
N LYS A 20 7.83 -2.78 10.55
CA LYS A 20 6.40 -2.56 10.44
C LYS A 20 6.02 -1.14 10.84
N GLN A 21 6.62 -0.63 11.90
CA GLN A 21 6.34 0.72 12.35
C GLN A 21 6.76 1.75 11.30
N ASN A 22 7.87 1.47 10.61
CA ASN A 22 8.40 2.37 9.61
C ASN A 22 7.50 2.48 8.38
N TYR A 23 6.67 1.49 8.10
CA TYR A 23 5.80 1.55 6.94
C TYR A 23 4.80 2.70 7.00
N SER A 24 4.24 2.98 8.16
CA SER A 24 3.32 4.11 8.30
C SER A 24 3.99 5.41 7.90
N LYS A 25 5.21 5.62 8.35
CA LYS A 25 5.97 6.82 8.03
C LYS A 25 6.31 6.88 6.54
N LYS A 26 6.74 5.76 5.98
CA LYS A 26 7.09 5.69 4.57
C LYS A 26 5.88 5.93 3.68
N ILE A 27 4.72 5.42 4.07
CA ILE A 27 3.48 5.65 3.36
C ILE A 27 3.15 7.13 3.33
N ASN A 28 3.26 7.81 4.48
CA ASN A 28 2.99 9.24 4.55
C ASN A 28 3.94 10.04 3.67
N GLU A 29 5.21 9.62 3.58
CA GLU A 29 6.17 10.27 2.71
C GLU A 29 5.77 10.18 1.24
N LEU A 30 5.27 9.03 0.83
CA LEU A 30 4.86 8.85 -0.55
C LEU A 30 3.57 9.60 -0.87
N LEU A 31 2.76 9.89 0.13
CA LEU A 31 1.48 10.59 -0.06
C LEU A 31 1.58 12.10 0.04
N LYS A 32 2.64 12.62 0.64
CA LYS A 32 2.68 14.04 0.99
C LYS A 32 2.59 14.97 -0.23
N ASP A 33 3.07 14.52 -1.39
CA ASP A 33 3.05 15.34 -2.60
C ASP A 33 1.82 15.11 -3.47
N ARG A 34 0.92 14.22 -3.03
CA ARG A 34 -0.33 13.97 -3.73
C ARG A 34 -1.38 14.99 -3.28
N ASP A 35 -2.29 15.35 -4.20
CA ASP A 35 -3.36 16.28 -3.82
C ASP A 35 -4.36 15.57 -2.90
N LEU A 36 -5.23 16.36 -2.26
CA LEU A 36 -6.17 15.85 -1.28
C LEU A 36 -7.14 14.83 -1.89
N LYS A 37 -7.60 15.10 -3.10
CA LYS A 37 -8.54 14.22 -3.78
C LYS A 37 -7.91 12.84 -4.02
N THR A 38 -6.66 12.83 -4.49
CA THR A 38 -5.94 11.58 -4.72
C THR A 38 -5.69 10.84 -3.43
N LYS A 39 -5.27 11.54 -2.37
CA LYS A 39 -5.05 10.91 -1.05
C LYS A 39 -6.33 10.27 -0.52
N THR A 40 -7.45 10.96 -0.64
CA THR A 40 -8.72 10.46 -0.16
C THR A 40 -9.12 9.20 -0.90
N GLN A 41 -8.98 9.21 -2.22
CA GLN A 41 -9.33 8.05 -3.03
C GLN A 41 -8.42 6.87 -2.74
N LEU A 42 -7.12 7.11 -2.59
CA LEU A 42 -6.17 6.06 -2.22
C LEU A 42 -6.54 5.43 -0.89
N ARG A 43 -6.92 6.24 0.09
CA ARG A 43 -7.32 5.74 1.40
C ARG A 43 -8.58 4.88 1.29
N THR A 44 -9.56 5.34 0.53
CA THR A 44 -10.79 4.59 0.30
C THR A 44 -10.51 3.23 -0.33
N ILE A 45 -9.71 3.20 -1.39
CA ILE A 45 -9.38 1.96 -2.07
C ILE A 45 -8.57 1.04 -1.16
N ALA A 46 -7.61 1.59 -0.41
CA ALA A 46 -6.82 0.78 0.53
C ALA A 46 -7.71 0.11 1.57
N GLN A 47 -8.72 0.82 2.06
CA GLN A 47 -9.65 0.26 3.03
C GLN A 47 -10.46 -0.88 2.42
N LEU A 48 -10.93 -0.72 1.18
CA LEU A 48 -11.68 -1.76 0.50
C LEU A 48 -10.83 -2.99 0.26
N VAL A 49 -9.58 -2.82 -0.14
CA VAL A 49 -8.66 -3.95 -0.33
C VAL A 49 -8.42 -4.64 1.00
N ARG A 50 -8.19 -3.89 2.06
CA ARG A 50 -7.92 -4.48 3.37
C ARG A 50 -9.07 -5.34 3.86
N VAL A 51 -10.30 -4.93 3.61
CA VAL A 51 -11.48 -5.65 4.07
C VAL A 51 -11.80 -6.84 3.16
N ASN A 52 -11.60 -6.70 1.86
CA ASN A 52 -12.08 -7.67 0.89
C ASN A 52 -11.01 -8.59 0.29
N VAL A 53 -9.73 -8.20 0.38
CA VAL A 53 -8.62 -8.96 -0.20
C VAL A 53 -7.58 -9.23 0.89
N PRO A 54 -7.76 -10.30 1.68
CA PRO A 54 -6.88 -10.56 2.83
C PRO A 54 -5.40 -10.68 2.47
N SER A 55 -5.08 -11.21 1.30
CA SER A 55 -3.69 -11.38 0.89
C SER A 55 -2.96 -10.05 0.71
N ASP A 56 -3.69 -8.96 0.50
CA ASP A 56 -3.11 -7.64 0.30
C ASP A 56 -3.45 -6.67 1.44
N SER A 57 -3.89 -7.18 2.58
CA SER A 57 -4.38 -6.35 3.68
C SER A 57 -3.26 -5.69 4.49
N GLY A 58 -2.00 -6.11 4.33
CA GLY A 58 -0.91 -5.56 5.13
C GLY A 58 -0.46 -4.19 4.68
N ARG A 59 0.12 -3.42 5.62
CA ARG A 59 0.65 -2.10 5.30
C ARG A 59 1.80 -2.16 4.30
N ASP A 60 2.58 -3.25 4.35
CA ASP A 60 3.67 -3.45 3.42
C ASP A 60 3.14 -3.52 1.98
N LYS A 61 2.01 -4.18 1.79
CA LYS A 61 1.41 -4.29 0.45
C LYS A 61 0.98 -2.93 -0.06
N TYR A 62 0.37 -2.13 0.80
CA TYR A 62 -0.02 -0.77 0.44
C TYR A 62 1.21 0.09 0.13
N TYR A 63 2.24 0.00 0.95
CA TYR A 63 3.48 0.73 0.71
C TYR A 63 4.09 0.37 -0.65
N PHE A 64 4.20 -0.92 -0.95
CA PHE A 64 4.79 -1.34 -2.21
C PHE A 64 3.98 -0.85 -3.41
N PHE A 65 2.66 -0.84 -3.28
CA PHE A 65 1.80 -0.29 -4.32
C PHE A 65 2.07 1.21 -4.51
N LEU A 66 2.10 1.97 -3.43
CA LEU A 66 2.35 3.40 -3.49
C LEU A 66 3.73 3.69 -4.09
N TYR A 67 4.71 2.91 -3.70
CA TYR A 67 6.07 3.08 -4.22
C TYR A 67 6.10 2.82 -5.73
N ALA A 68 5.43 1.77 -6.16
CA ALA A 68 5.37 1.45 -7.59
C ALA A 68 4.69 2.55 -8.40
N MET A 69 3.78 3.29 -7.76
CA MET A 69 3.02 4.36 -8.41
C MET A 69 3.61 5.75 -8.19
N LYS A 70 4.77 5.86 -7.56
CA LYS A 70 5.31 7.16 -7.15
C LYS A 70 5.53 8.12 -8.31
N ASP A 71 5.82 7.59 -9.49
CA ASP A 71 6.07 8.41 -10.68
C ASP A 71 4.83 8.59 -11.56
N VAL A 72 3.71 8.00 -11.16
CA VAL A 72 2.44 8.15 -11.89
C VAL A 72 1.77 9.44 -11.43
N ASN A 73 1.32 10.27 -12.37
CA ASN A 73 0.70 11.52 -12.00
C ASN A 73 -0.68 11.30 -11.37
N ASN A 74 -1.18 12.33 -10.67
CA ASN A 74 -2.44 12.22 -9.94
C ASN A 74 -3.62 11.89 -10.85
N GLN A 75 -3.64 12.46 -12.03
CA GLN A 75 -4.75 12.25 -12.97
C GLN A 75 -4.85 10.80 -13.40
N THR A 76 -3.74 10.20 -13.78
CA THR A 76 -3.71 8.80 -14.20
C THR A 76 -4.04 7.88 -13.02
N LEU A 77 -3.50 8.20 -11.86
CA LEU A 77 -3.76 7.41 -10.66
C LEU A 77 -5.24 7.44 -10.29
N LEU A 78 -5.85 8.62 -10.29
CA LEU A 78 -7.27 8.75 -10.00
C LEU A 78 -8.13 7.99 -11.00
N TRP A 79 -7.75 8.05 -12.28
CA TRP A 79 -8.47 7.31 -13.30
C TRP A 79 -8.46 5.81 -13.00
N GLY A 80 -7.29 5.26 -12.70
CA GLY A 80 -7.16 3.83 -12.41
C GLY A 80 -7.92 3.42 -11.15
N LEU A 81 -7.84 4.26 -10.10
CA LEU A 81 -8.57 3.98 -8.87
C LEU A 81 -10.07 3.97 -9.11
N ASP A 82 -10.55 4.89 -9.94
CA ASP A 82 -11.97 4.97 -10.28
C ASP A 82 -12.42 3.73 -11.07
N GLU A 83 -11.64 3.30 -12.05
CA GLU A 83 -11.94 2.11 -12.83
C GLU A 83 -12.00 0.86 -11.95
N TYR A 84 -11.06 0.75 -11.03
CA TYR A 84 -11.02 -0.36 -10.08
C TYR A 84 -12.28 -0.36 -9.20
N TYR A 85 -12.66 0.80 -8.71
CA TYR A 85 -13.83 0.94 -7.84
C TYR A 85 -15.12 0.63 -8.60
N LYS A 86 -15.29 1.19 -9.79
CA LYS A 86 -16.48 0.97 -10.61
C LYS A 86 -16.67 -0.49 -11.00
N GLY A 87 -15.56 -1.17 -11.29
CA GLY A 87 -15.60 -2.58 -11.64
C GLY A 87 -15.80 -3.50 -10.44
N LYS A 88 -15.76 -2.95 -9.23
CA LYS A 88 -15.91 -3.70 -7.98
C LYS A 88 -14.93 -4.86 -7.89
N HIS A 89 -13.72 -4.65 -8.40
CA HIS A 89 -12.71 -5.70 -8.47
C HIS A 89 -12.29 -6.18 -7.09
N TYR A 90 -12.39 -5.31 -6.07
CA TYR A 90 -12.08 -5.70 -4.70
C TYR A 90 -13.02 -6.80 -4.22
N LEU A 91 -14.24 -6.87 -4.71
CA LEU A 91 -15.19 -7.94 -4.36
C LEU A 91 -14.89 -9.25 -5.07
N LYS A 92 -14.04 -9.20 -6.10
CA LYS A 92 -13.65 -10.38 -6.86
C LYS A 92 -12.30 -10.93 -6.45
N GLY A 93 -11.78 -10.47 -5.31
CA GLY A 93 -10.48 -10.91 -4.81
C GLY A 93 -9.29 -10.30 -5.54
N LYS A 94 -9.51 -9.25 -6.32
CA LYS A 94 -8.44 -8.57 -7.05
C LYS A 94 -7.84 -7.48 -6.19
N GLY A 95 -6.55 -7.58 -5.89
CA GLY A 95 -5.86 -6.65 -5.01
C GLY A 95 -5.00 -5.64 -5.75
N TYR A 96 -3.92 -5.19 -5.10
CA TYR A 96 -3.04 -4.17 -5.66
C TYR A 96 -2.40 -4.55 -6.99
N PRO A 97 -1.96 -5.81 -7.21
CA PRO A 97 -1.39 -6.16 -8.51
C PRO A 97 -2.35 -5.90 -9.68
N TYR A 98 -3.63 -6.20 -9.48
CA TYR A 98 -4.63 -5.96 -10.51
C TYR A 98 -4.87 -4.46 -10.69
N LEU A 99 -4.97 -3.72 -9.59
CA LEU A 99 -5.13 -2.27 -9.62
C LEU A 99 -3.95 -1.60 -10.34
N LYS A 100 -2.75 -2.06 -10.04
CA LYS A 100 -1.55 -1.55 -10.69
C LYS A 100 -1.60 -1.79 -12.20
N ALA A 101 -2.06 -2.97 -12.59
CA ALA A 101 -2.19 -3.30 -14.02
C ALA A 101 -3.17 -2.35 -14.73
N ILE A 102 -4.28 -2.02 -14.08
CA ILE A 102 -5.25 -1.07 -14.63
C ILE A 102 -4.61 0.29 -14.83
N ILE A 103 -3.94 0.80 -13.81
CA ILE A 103 -3.31 2.13 -13.84
C ILE A 103 -2.27 2.20 -14.96
N LEU A 104 -1.43 1.17 -15.05
CA LEU A 104 -0.35 1.16 -16.02
C LEU A 104 -0.82 0.85 -17.44
N SER A 105 -2.05 0.38 -17.60
CA SER A 105 -2.61 0.10 -18.94
C SER A 105 -3.05 1.37 -19.66
N ARG A 106 -3.19 2.46 -18.92
CA ARG A 106 -3.56 3.73 -19.51
C ARG A 106 -2.35 4.37 -20.23
#